data_4b230f1d1c33de785a10f79bbbda0936
#
_entry.id   4b230f1d1c33de785a10f79bbbda0936
#
_cell.length_a   1.000
_cell.length_b   1.000
_cell.length_c   1.000
_cell.angle_alpha   90.00
_cell.angle_beta   90.00
_cell.angle_gamma   90.00
#
_symmetry.space_group_name_H-M   'P 1'
#
loop_
_entity.id
_entity.type
_entity.pdbx_description
1 polymer ?
#
loop_
_entity_poly.entity_id
_entity_poly.type
_entity_poly.pdbx_seq_one_letter_code
_entity_poly.pdbx_strand_id
1 'polypeptide(L)'
;MPRLNSPFVITTAFAVVGIGVFALNAQDYETDPGIKALEARLEDDRVLFNVEVQREVTDDLLELGRLVAMGGAEAGGSGMACIACHGAEGMGDGSGAFPRIAGQSGWYLYKQLIDYASGARPNKVMSGVAQRLTEREMEAVSAHYAAIDAPFRPVIGDIEPELLQWGGQLGAVGSAERGIPACVNCHGPSGMGNPPSVPYLAGQYANYMTHQLELWAEGVRDNDAMNVMSSIAEKMSSEDMRAVSEYYARVRPAGAGAEVAVNVDMTVDTE
;
A
#
# COMPACT_ATOMS: atom_id res chain seq x y z
N MET A 1 -38.27 -20.42 36.74
CA MET A 1 -37.61 -20.18 35.44
C MET A 1 -36.36 -21.03 35.41
N PRO A 2 -36.33 -22.11 34.64
CA PRO A 2 -35.15 -22.96 34.57
C PRO A 2 -34.22 -22.48 33.46
N ARG A 3 -32.91 -22.49 33.73
CA ARG A 3 -31.84 -22.21 32.77
C ARG A 3 -31.69 -23.40 31.84
N LEU A 4 -31.79 -23.14 30.52
CA LEU A 4 -31.43 -24.08 29.48
C LEU A 4 -29.93 -24.03 29.26
N ASN A 5 -29.22 -25.07 29.71
CA ASN A 5 -27.90 -25.42 29.24
C ASN A 5 -28.05 -26.11 27.88
N SER A 6 -27.59 -25.46 26.81
CA SER A 6 -27.49 -26.07 25.50
C SER A 6 -26.06 -26.60 25.32
N PRO A 7 -25.87 -27.88 25.03
CA PRO A 7 -24.55 -28.38 24.69
C PRO A 7 -24.21 -27.96 23.24
N PHE A 8 -23.04 -27.36 23.04
CA PHE A 8 -22.47 -27.12 21.73
C PHE A 8 -22.23 -28.47 21.05
N VAL A 9 -22.93 -28.71 19.97
CA VAL A 9 -22.64 -29.82 19.03
C VAL A 9 -21.50 -29.36 18.13
N ILE A 10 -20.32 -29.96 18.32
CA ILE A 10 -19.19 -29.80 17.43
C ILE A 10 -19.51 -30.56 16.13
N THR A 11 -19.80 -29.83 15.08
CA THR A 11 -20.02 -30.41 13.74
C THR A 11 -18.63 -30.71 13.13
N THR A 12 -18.37 -31.98 12.93
CA THR A 12 -17.18 -32.48 12.24
C THR A 12 -17.24 -32.06 10.77
N ALA A 13 -16.30 -31.25 10.32
CA ALA A 13 -16.15 -30.95 8.89
C ALA A 13 -15.38 -32.07 8.19
N PHE A 14 -15.97 -32.64 7.14
CA PHE A 14 -15.30 -33.63 6.29
C PHE A 14 -14.67 -32.93 5.09
N ALA A 15 -13.35 -33.02 4.96
CA ALA A 15 -12.64 -32.65 3.75
C ALA A 15 -12.43 -33.92 2.90
N VAL A 16 -13.01 -33.94 1.71
CA VAL A 16 -12.80 -35.02 0.73
C VAL A 16 -11.67 -34.59 -0.20
N VAL A 17 -10.48 -35.10 0.00
CA VAL A 17 -9.39 -35.12 -0.98
C VAL A 17 -9.17 -36.57 -1.39
N GLY A 18 -9.17 -36.85 -2.66
CA GLY A 18 -9.24 -38.13 -3.33
C GLY A 18 -8.60 -39.30 -2.60
N ILE A 19 -9.40 -40.36 -2.38
CA ILE A 19 -9.05 -41.70 -1.87
C ILE A 19 -8.49 -41.70 -0.44
N GLY A 20 -9.39 -41.59 0.53
CA GLY A 20 -9.15 -41.82 1.96
C GLY A 20 -9.80 -40.77 2.84
N VAL A 21 -10.85 -41.18 3.55
CA VAL A 21 -11.45 -40.34 4.60
C VAL A 21 -10.56 -40.49 5.84
N PHE A 22 -9.72 -39.49 6.11
CA PHE A 22 -9.04 -39.38 7.40
C PHE A 22 -9.90 -38.52 8.33
N ALA A 23 -10.41 -39.09 9.40
CA ALA A 23 -10.97 -38.33 10.50
C ALA A 23 -9.80 -37.73 11.31
N LEU A 24 -9.50 -36.46 11.10
CA LEU A 24 -8.56 -35.73 11.94
C LEU A 24 -9.28 -35.44 13.28
N ASN A 25 -8.71 -35.89 14.36
CA ASN A 25 -9.15 -35.50 15.70
C ASN A 25 -8.81 -34.03 15.93
N ALA A 26 -9.66 -33.29 16.67
CA ALA A 26 -9.42 -31.89 16.99
C ALA A 26 -8.06 -31.66 17.69
N GLN A 27 -7.55 -32.66 18.41
CA GLN A 27 -6.25 -32.63 19.06
C GLN A 27 -5.07 -32.73 18.08
N ASP A 28 -5.25 -33.42 16.93
CA ASP A 28 -4.21 -33.53 15.89
C ASP A 28 -4.10 -32.20 15.13
N TYR A 29 -5.19 -31.46 15.04
CA TYR A 29 -5.23 -30.12 14.42
C TYR A 29 -4.38 -29.11 15.20
N GLU A 30 -4.45 -29.09 16.55
CA GLU A 30 -3.71 -28.14 17.39
C GLU A 30 -2.19 -28.43 17.44
N THR A 31 -1.73 -29.61 17.05
CA THR A 31 -0.34 -30.01 17.17
C THR A 31 0.40 -30.10 15.82
N ASP A 32 -0.33 -30.01 14.70
CA ASP A 32 0.27 -30.11 13.37
C ASP A 32 1.22 -28.92 13.09
N PRO A 33 2.51 -29.17 12.77
CA PRO A 33 3.48 -28.12 12.51
C PRO A 33 3.11 -27.23 11.31
N GLY A 34 2.42 -27.78 10.30
CA GLY A 34 1.96 -27.04 9.12
C GLY A 34 0.83 -26.08 9.47
N ILE A 35 -0.06 -26.50 10.38
CA ILE A 35 -1.16 -25.65 10.86
C ILE A 35 -0.60 -24.53 11.75
N LYS A 36 0.34 -24.82 12.62
CA LYS A 36 1.02 -23.79 13.42
C LYS A 36 1.78 -22.78 12.57
N ALA A 37 2.43 -23.25 11.49
CA ALA A 37 3.09 -22.35 10.55
C ALA A 37 2.08 -21.50 9.78
N LEU A 38 0.91 -22.05 9.45
CA LEU A 38 -0.18 -21.33 8.82
C LEU A 38 -0.82 -20.32 9.79
N GLU A 39 -1.03 -20.71 11.03
CA GLU A 39 -1.54 -19.82 12.09
C GLU A 39 -0.58 -18.65 12.35
N ALA A 40 0.73 -18.92 12.44
CA ALA A 40 1.73 -17.88 12.61
C ALA A 40 1.75 -16.90 11.41
N ARG A 41 1.57 -17.40 10.19
CA ARG A 41 1.41 -16.54 9.01
C ARG A 41 0.09 -15.78 9.02
N LEU A 42 -1.01 -16.40 9.44
CA LEU A 42 -2.30 -15.74 9.58
C LEU A 42 -2.32 -14.71 10.72
N GLU A 43 -1.54 -14.92 11.77
CA GLU A 43 -1.36 -13.90 12.83
C GLU A 43 -0.58 -12.69 12.27
N ASP A 44 0.45 -12.93 11.47
CA ASP A 44 1.19 -11.88 10.77
C ASP A 44 0.28 -11.17 9.74
N ASP A 45 -0.54 -11.94 9.02
CA ASP A 45 -1.54 -11.41 8.07
C ASP A 45 -2.74 -10.74 8.79
N ARG A 46 -3.09 -11.14 10.01
CA ARG A 46 -4.10 -10.44 10.84
C ARG A 46 -3.65 -9.04 11.21
N VAL A 47 -2.37 -8.85 11.46
CA VAL A 47 -1.80 -7.51 11.63
C VAL A 47 -1.98 -6.68 10.36
N LEU A 48 -1.98 -7.31 9.17
CA LEU A 48 -2.18 -6.65 7.89
C LEU A 48 -3.64 -6.24 7.63
N PHE A 49 -4.62 -6.99 8.18
CA PHE A 49 -6.04 -6.80 7.92
C PHE A 49 -6.85 -6.33 9.14
N ASN A 50 -6.21 -6.21 10.30
CA ASN A 50 -6.92 -5.85 11.53
C ASN A 50 -7.17 -4.34 11.62
N VAL A 51 -8.42 -3.95 11.42
CA VAL A 51 -8.91 -2.57 11.53
C VAL A 51 -8.76 -2.02 12.96
N GLU A 52 -8.63 -2.88 13.97
CA GLU A 52 -8.46 -2.49 15.37
C GLU A 52 -7.08 -1.86 15.66
N VAL A 53 -6.12 -1.96 14.75
CA VAL A 53 -4.80 -1.30 14.87
C VAL A 53 -4.84 0.19 14.47
N GLN A 54 -5.97 0.69 13.98
CA GLN A 54 -6.14 2.14 13.84
C GLN A 54 -6.27 2.76 15.23
N ARG A 55 -5.12 3.03 15.85
CA ARG A 55 -5.10 3.88 17.04
C ARG A 55 -5.69 5.23 16.70
N GLU A 56 -6.43 5.81 17.64
CA GLU A 56 -6.98 7.14 17.50
C GLU A 56 -5.84 8.14 17.17
N VAL A 57 -5.98 8.82 16.05
CA VAL A 57 -5.02 9.85 15.63
C VAL A 57 -5.31 11.10 16.47
N THR A 58 -4.45 11.38 17.44
CA THR A 58 -4.55 12.55 18.32
C THR A 58 -3.70 13.71 17.79
N ASP A 59 -4.01 14.93 18.21
CA ASP A 59 -3.20 16.10 17.87
C ASP A 59 -1.76 15.95 18.35
N ASP A 60 -1.54 15.37 19.53
CA ASP A 60 -0.20 15.09 20.07
C ASP A 60 0.58 14.11 19.18
N LEU A 61 -0.09 13.10 18.62
CA LEU A 61 0.53 12.15 17.70
C LEU A 61 0.93 12.83 16.38
N LEU A 62 0.05 13.69 15.84
CA LEU A 62 0.33 14.47 14.63
C LEU A 62 1.49 15.45 14.84
N GLU A 63 1.54 16.12 15.99
CA GLU A 63 2.64 17.04 16.30
C GLU A 63 3.97 16.30 16.47
N LEU A 64 3.99 15.16 17.17
CA LEU A 64 5.17 14.30 17.22
C LEU A 64 5.60 13.88 15.81
N GLY A 65 4.66 13.48 14.96
CA GLY A 65 4.94 13.10 13.56
C GLY A 65 5.54 14.25 12.77
N ARG A 66 5.04 15.46 12.94
CA ARG A 66 5.61 16.68 12.35
C ARG A 66 7.06 16.91 12.80
N LEU A 67 7.35 16.76 14.10
CA LEU A 67 8.70 16.90 14.62
C LEU A 67 9.66 15.84 14.05
N VAL A 68 9.22 14.58 13.98
CA VAL A 68 9.98 13.49 13.35
C VAL A 68 10.24 13.79 11.87
N ALA A 69 9.25 14.28 11.13
CA ALA A 69 9.40 14.67 9.74
C ALA A 69 10.47 15.75 9.52
N MET A 70 10.63 16.65 10.48
CA MET A 70 11.63 17.70 10.48
C MET A 70 13.03 17.26 11.00
N GLY A 71 13.17 16.00 11.38
CA GLY A 71 14.42 15.42 11.89
C GLY A 71 14.57 15.51 13.42
N GLY A 72 13.57 16.03 14.14
CA GLY A 72 13.49 16.04 15.59
C GLY A 72 12.58 14.95 16.12
N ALA A 73 12.87 14.40 17.30
CA ALA A 73 11.99 13.48 18.02
C ALA A 73 12.46 13.33 19.46
N GLU A 74 11.62 12.75 20.33
CA GLU A 74 11.93 12.52 21.75
C GLU A 74 13.21 11.68 21.95
N ALA A 75 13.43 10.69 21.10
CA ALA A 75 14.60 9.82 21.15
C ALA A 75 15.75 10.27 20.23
N GLY A 76 15.68 11.47 19.65
CA GLY A 76 16.67 12.00 18.71
C GLY A 76 16.32 11.73 17.24
N GLY A 77 15.23 11.06 16.96
CA GLY A 77 14.75 10.74 15.61
C GLY A 77 15.78 9.98 14.77
N SER A 78 15.57 9.95 13.47
CA SER A 78 16.49 9.28 12.54
C SER A 78 17.80 10.06 12.32
N GLY A 79 17.88 11.30 12.79
CA GLY A 79 18.98 12.24 12.47
C GLY A 79 18.93 12.73 11.01
N MET A 80 17.89 12.34 10.26
CA MET A 80 17.62 12.81 8.90
C MET A 80 16.17 13.29 8.82
N ALA A 81 15.98 14.53 8.34
CA ALA A 81 14.65 15.07 8.11
C ALA A 81 13.99 14.39 6.90
N CYS A 82 12.81 13.80 7.09
CA CYS A 82 12.04 13.20 6.00
C CYS A 82 11.75 14.22 4.89
N ILE A 83 11.51 15.48 5.32
CA ILE A 83 11.25 16.61 4.41
C ILE A 83 12.40 16.88 3.43
N ALA A 84 13.64 16.51 3.77
CA ALA A 84 14.79 16.73 2.89
C ALA A 84 14.71 15.95 1.59
N CYS A 85 14.07 14.78 1.61
CA CYS A 85 13.89 13.91 0.45
C CYS A 85 12.44 13.90 -0.05
N HIS A 86 11.48 13.78 0.86
CA HIS A 86 10.05 13.68 0.50
C HIS A 86 9.35 15.04 0.35
N GLY A 87 10.04 16.16 0.62
CA GLY A 87 9.46 17.50 0.62
C GLY A 87 8.65 17.81 1.87
N ALA A 88 8.43 19.08 2.16
CA ALA A 88 7.72 19.52 3.36
C ALA A 88 6.28 19.00 3.44
N GLU A 89 5.63 18.89 2.31
CA GLU A 89 4.27 18.38 2.18
C GLU A 89 4.22 16.89 1.77
N GLY A 90 5.35 16.19 1.79
CA GLY A 90 5.39 14.78 1.42
C GLY A 90 5.10 14.47 -0.04
N MET A 91 5.28 15.45 -0.94
CA MET A 91 5.01 15.28 -2.37
C MET A 91 6.16 14.62 -3.14
N GLY A 92 7.31 14.39 -2.52
CA GLY A 92 8.50 13.92 -3.20
C GLY A 92 9.15 15.00 -4.09
N ASP A 93 10.06 14.59 -4.96
CA ASP A 93 10.86 15.51 -5.80
C ASP A 93 10.46 15.55 -7.29
N GLY A 94 9.54 14.69 -7.70
CA GLY A 94 9.10 14.59 -9.11
C GLY A 94 9.94 13.65 -9.98
N SER A 95 11.16 13.28 -9.56
CA SER A 95 12.01 12.34 -10.31
C SER A 95 11.54 10.89 -10.21
N GLY A 96 10.82 10.57 -9.13
CA GLY A 96 10.47 9.21 -8.75
C GLY A 96 11.50 8.52 -7.87
N ALA A 97 12.66 9.15 -7.60
CA ALA A 97 13.61 8.63 -6.62
C ALA A 97 13.05 8.75 -5.19
N PHE A 98 12.32 9.83 -4.93
CA PHE A 98 11.64 10.08 -3.66
C PHE A 98 10.13 10.10 -3.88
N PRO A 99 9.40 9.07 -3.45
CA PRO A 99 7.97 8.95 -3.73
C PRO A 99 7.14 9.99 -2.98
N ARG A 100 5.96 10.26 -3.54
CA ARG A 100 4.89 10.93 -2.82
C ARG A 100 4.43 10.03 -1.68
N ILE A 101 4.39 10.59 -0.47
CA ILE A 101 3.91 9.92 0.75
C ILE A 101 2.71 10.64 1.39
N ALA A 102 2.44 11.89 0.98
CA ALA A 102 1.27 12.65 1.41
C ALA A 102 -0.04 11.96 1.02
N GLY A 103 -0.98 11.88 1.95
CA GLY A 103 -2.29 11.30 1.75
C GLY A 103 -2.31 9.78 1.57
N GLN A 104 -1.18 9.10 1.73
CA GLN A 104 -1.12 7.64 1.73
C GLN A 104 -1.67 7.10 3.05
N SER A 105 -2.23 5.88 3.05
CA SER A 105 -2.70 5.24 4.27
C SER A 105 -1.62 5.25 5.36
N GLY A 106 -1.97 5.77 6.54
CA GLY A 106 -1.04 5.85 7.68
C GLY A 106 -0.53 4.49 8.11
N TRP A 107 -1.41 3.49 8.12
CA TRP A 107 -1.03 2.12 8.42
C TRP A 107 -0.05 1.54 7.38
N TYR A 108 -0.31 1.79 6.09
CA TYR A 108 0.60 1.36 5.03
C TYR A 108 1.99 2.02 5.19
N LEU A 109 2.03 3.33 5.45
CA LEU A 109 3.30 4.05 5.68
C LEU A 109 4.05 3.47 6.89
N TYR A 110 3.34 3.25 8.00
CA TYR A 110 3.89 2.65 9.21
C TYR A 110 4.47 1.26 8.93
N LYS A 111 3.69 0.38 8.27
CA LYS A 111 4.19 -0.94 7.87
C LYS A 111 5.45 -0.85 7.02
N GLN A 112 5.51 0.08 6.06
CA GLN A 112 6.71 0.23 5.25
C GLN A 112 7.93 0.64 6.07
N LEU A 113 7.77 1.49 7.09
CA LEU A 113 8.88 1.84 8.00
C LEU A 113 9.34 0.63 8.82
N ILE A 114 8.43 -0.16 9.35
CA ILE A 114 8.76 -1.43 10.04
C ILE A 114 9.51 -2.37 9.11
N ASP A 115 9.02 -2.54 7.87
CA ASP A 115 9.65 -3.43 6.88
C ASP A 115 11.05 -2.94 6.46
N TYR A 116 11.25 -1.64 6.35
CA TYR A 116 12.59 -1.07 6.12
C TYR A 116 13.53 -1.31 7.31
N ALA A 117 13.04 -1.13 8.54
CA ALA A 117 13.83 -1.30 9.75
C ALA A 117 14.23 -2.77 9.97
N SER A 118 13.33 -3.70 9.72
CA SER A 118 13.55 -5.15 9.86
C SER A 118 14.35 -5.76 8.70
N GLY A 119 14.41 -5.07 7.55
CA GLY A 119 15.03 -5.58 6.32
C GLY A 119 14.08 -6.39 5.43
N ALA A 120 12.81 -6.57 5.79
CA ALA A 120 11.79 -7.21 4.95
C ALA A 120 11.55 -6.43 3.64
N ARG A 121 11.77 -5.11 3.67
CA ARG A 121 11.83 -4.24 2.49
C ARG A 121 13.21 -3.59 2.42
N PRO A 122 14.20 -4.20 1.74
CA PRO A 122 15.56 -3.66 1.72
C PRO A 122 15.62 -2.38 0.89
N ASN A 123 16.27 -1.34 1.45
CA ASN A 123 16.54 -0.09 0.74
C ASN A 123 17.77 0.59 1.31
N LYS A 124 18.71 1.02 0.47
CA LYS A 124 20.01 1.58 0.89
C LYS A 124 19.89 2.85 1.75
N VAL A 125 18.81 3.62 1.59
CA VAL A 125 18.57 4.87 2.33
C VAL A 125 17.55 4.63 3.44
N MET A 126 16.35 4.17 3.07
CA MET A 126 15.22 4.09 4.01
C MET A 126 15.44 3.07 5.13
N SER A 127 16.18 1.97 4.90
CA SER A 127 16.52 1.04 5.98
C SER A 127 17.32 1.72 7.10
N GLY A 128 18.33 2.51 6.75
CA GLY A 128 19.13 3.24 7.73
C GLY A 128 18.36 4.36 8.44
N VAL A 129 17.38 4.97 7.78
CA VAL A 129 16.48 5.96 8.38
C VAL A 129 15.53 5.28 9.37
N ALA A 130 14.84 4.23 8.93
CA ALA A 130 13.82 3.54 9.72
C ALA A 130 14.42 2.87 10.97
N GLN A 131 15.60 2.28 10.88
CA GLN A 131 16.29 1.64 12.03
C GLN A 131 16.60 2.58 13.19
N ARG A 132 16.58 3.89 12.97
CA ARG A 132 16.83 4.89 14.00
C ARG A 132 15.56 5.45 14.64
N LEU A 133 14.40 5.11 14.10
CA LEU A 133 13.12 5.51 14.64
C LEU A 133 12.61 4.49 15.65
N THR A 134 12.01 4.98 16.71
CA THR A 134 11.19 4.17 17.60
C THR A 134 9.87 3.83 16.90
N GLU A 135 9.20 2.77 17.33
CA GLU A 135 7.90 2.37 16.80
C GLU A 135 6.87 3.51 16.90
N ARG A 136 6.86 4.25 18.03
CA ARG A 136 6.00 5.41 18.25
C ARG A 136 6.30 6.55 17.25
N GLU A 137 7.55 6.78 16.92
CA GLU A 137 7.96 7.78 15.93
C GLU A 137 7.54 7.35 14.51
N MET A 138 7.64 6.06 14.18
CA MET A 138 7.16 5.51 12.91
C MET A 138 5.63 5.68 12.79
N GLU A 139 4.88 5.37 13.85
CA GLU A 139 3.44 5.58 13.91
C GLU A 139 3.09 7.06 13.73
N ALA A 140 3.74 7.93 14.46
CA ALA A 140 3.47 9.36 14.46
C ALA A 140 3.76 10.00 13.08
N VAL A 141 4.93 9.74 12.49
CA VAL A 141 5.27 10.31 11.18
C VAL A 141 4.39 9.76 10.07
N SER A 142 3.94 8.50 10.18
CA SER A 142 3.00 7.90 9.24
C SER A 142 1.61 8.55 9.33
N ALA A 143 1.12 8.81 10.55
CA ALA A 143 -0.13 9.54 10.77
C ALA A 143 -0.03 10.98 10.25
N HIS A 144 1.09 11.66 10.49
CA HIS A 144 1.32 13.01 10.00
C HIS A 144 1.22 13.09 8.47
N TYR A 145 1.96 12.25 7.73
CA TYR A 145 1.91 12.28 6.27
C TYR A 145 0.58 11.80 5.70
N ALA A 146 -0.10 10.89 6.37
CA ALA A 146 -1.44 10.45 5.98
C ALA A 146 -2.47 11.58 6.06
N ALA A 147 -2.33 12.49 7.02
CA ALA A 147 -3.22 13.63 7.24
C ALA A 147 -2.96 14.80 6.27
N ILE A 148 -1.88 14.80 5.51
CA ILE A 148 -1.55 15.88 4.59
C ILE A 148 -2.34 15.73 3.29
N ASP A 149 -3.22 16.68 3.02
CA ASP A 149 -3.89 16.84 1.72
C ASP A 149 -3.04 17.75 0.82
N ALA A 150 -2.07 17.15 0.13
CA ALA A 150 -1.20 17.87 -0.77
C ALA A 150 -1.68 17.74 -2.23
N PRO A 151 -1.60 18.82 -3.04
CA PRO A 151 -1.98 18.77 -4.44
C PRO A 151 -1.12 17.77 -5.22
N PHE A 152 -1.67 17.26 -6.30
CA PHE A 152 -0.90 16.43 -7.22
C PHE A 152 0.01 17.28 -8.10
N ARG A 153 1.27 16.88 -8.21
CA ARG A 153 2.17 17.52 -9.16
C ARG A 153 1.73 17.23 -10.59
N PRO A 154 1.83 18.19 -11.51
CA PRO A 154 1.64 17.93 -12.92
C PRO A 154 2.62 16.86 -13.40
N VAL A 155 2.16 15.93 -14.21
CA VAL A 155 3.04 15.00 -14.89
C VAL A 155 3.59 15.70 -16.12
N ILE A 156 4.89 15.86 -16.17
CA ILE A 156 5.59 16.51 -17.28
C ILE A 156 6.09 15.44 -18.24
N GLY A 157 5.93 15.68 -19.52
CA GLY A 157 6.39 14.82 -20.60
C GLY A 157 5.25 14.17 -21.35
N ASP A 158 5.49 14.04 -22.65
CA ASP A 158 4.61 13.32 -23.56
C ASP A 158 4.82 11.82 -23.40
N ILE A 159 3.78 11.07 -23.60
CA ILE A 159 3.78 9.61 -23.60
C ILE A 159 3.04 9.14 -24.84
N GLU A 160 3.50 8.03 -25.39
CA GLU A 160 2.80 7.37 -26.49
C GLU A 160 1.37 6.99 -26.07
N PRO A 161 0.35 7.46 -26.82
CA PRO A 161 -1.06 7.20 -26.47
C PRO A 161 -1.38 5.71 -26.30
N GLU A 162 -0.75 4.86 -27.10
CA GLU A 162 -0.92 3.40 -27.07
C GLU A 162 -0.42 2.81 -25.76
N LEU A 163 0.72 3.30 -25.24
CA LEU A 163 1.27 2.87 -23.96
C LEU A 163 0.34 3.28 -22.81
N LEU A 164 -0.20 4.49 -22.86
CA LEU A 164 -1.15 4.98 -21.86
C LEU A 164 -2.47 4.20 -21.87
N GLN A 165 -2.99 3.89 -23.07
CA GLN A 165 -4.18 3.06 -23.25
C GLN A 165 -3.94 1.65 -22.71
N TRP A 166 -2.79 1.07 -22.99
CA TRP A 166 -2.42 -0.24 -22.48
C TRP A 166 -2.33 -0.25 -20.94
N GLY A 167 -1.71 0.76 -20.34
CA GLY A 167 -1.68 0.93 -18.89
C GLY A 167 -3.07 1.03 -18.27
N GLY A 168 -3.97 1.78 -18.90
CA GLY A 168 -5.37 1.88 -18.51
C GLY A 168 -6.12 0.55 -18.60
N GLN A 169 -5.87 -0.24 -19.65
CA GLN A 169 -6.44 -1.58 -19.81
C GLN A 169 -5.95 -2.52 -18.70
N LEU A 170 -4.64 -2.58 -18.45
CA LEU A 170 -4.10 -3.37 -17.33
C LEU A 170 -4.68 -2.93 -16.00
N GLY A 171 -4.79 -1.63 -15.78
CA GLY A 171 -5.37 -1.06 -14.57
C GLY A 171 -6.82 -1.48 -14.34
N ALA A 172 -7.66 -1.38 -15.37
CA ALA A 172 -9.12 -1.57 -15.26
C ALA A 172 -9.59 -3.00 -15.50
N VAL A 173 -8.88 -3.76 -16.33
CA VAL A 173 -9.32 -5.10 -16.82
C VAL A 173 -8.27 -6.17 -16.51
N GLY A 174 -7.00 -5.82 -16.51
CA GLY A 174 -5.90 -6.78 -16.40
C GLY A 174 -5.61 -7.49 -17.73
N SER A 175 -5.00 -8.67 -17.65
CA SER A 175 -4.75 -9.58 -18.77
C SER A 175 -5.05 -11.02 -18.36
N ALA A 176 -6.21 -11.53 -18.73
CA ALA A 176 -6.62 -12.90 -18.41
C ALA A 176 -5.68 -13.94 -19.03
N GLU A 177 -5.17 -13.68 -20.24
CA GLU A 177 -4.24 -14.56 -20.95
C GLU A 177 -2.94 -14.78 -20.15
N ARG A 178 -2.45 -13.74 -19.49
CA ARG A 178 -1.22 -13.79 -18.69
C ARG A 178 -1.47 -14.00 -17.20
N GLY A 179 -2.73 -14.08 -16.79
CA GLY A 179 -3.11 -14.21 -15.38
C GLY A 179 -2.75 -12.98 -14.55
N ILE A 180 -2.79 -11.77 -15.16
CA ILE A 180 -2.61 -10.49 -14.48
C ILE A 180 -3.99 -9.95 -14.14
N PRO A 181 -4.38 -9.85 -12.84
CA PRO A 181 -5.66 -9.29 -12.45
C PRO A 181 -5.71 -7.79 -12.71
N ALA A 182 -6.91 -7.22 -12.80
CA ALA A 182 -7.09 -5.78 -12.85
C ALA A 182 -6.57 -5.14 -11.56
N CYS A 183 -5.75 -4.11 -11.67
CA CYS A 183 -5.16 -3.44 -10.50
C CYS A 183 -6.23 -2.80 -9.61
N VAL A 184 -7.32 -2.31 -10.21
CA VAL A 184 -8.47 -1.71 -9.47
C VAL A 184 -9.15 -2.69 -8.52
N ASN A 185 -9.03 -4.01 -8.73
CA ASN A 185 -9.65 -5.01 -7.85
C ASN A 185 -9.12 -4.93 -6.42
N CYS A 186 -7.85 -4.56 -6.26
CA CYS A 186 -7.24 -4.40 -4.96
C CYS A 186 -6.97 -2.92 -4.63
N HIS A 187 -6.43 -2.15 -5.61
CA HIS A 187 -6.06 -0.75 -5.40
C HIS A 187 -7.23 0.23 -5.53
N GLY A 188 -8.45 -0.27 -5.64
CA GLY A 188 -9.67 0.53 -5.67
C GLY A 188 -9.91 1.27 -6.99
N PRO A 189 -11.10 1.85 -7.16
CA PRO A 189 -11.42 2.64 -8.34
C PRO A 189 -10.41 3.77 -8.51
N SER A 190 -9.93 3.97 -9.72
CA SER A 190 -8.94 5.01 -10.02
C SER A 190 -7.64 4.92 -9.20
N GLY A 191 -7.31 3.78 -8.61
CA GLY A 191 -6.10 3.62 -7.82
C GLY A 191 -6.09 4.37 -6.51
N MET A 192 -7.26 4.58 -5.90
CA MET A 192 -7.44 5.26 -4.61
C MET A 192 -6.97 4.44 -3.41
N GLY A 193 -6.49 3.22 -3.64
CA GLY A 193 -6.15 2.30 -2.57
C GLY A 193 -7.37 1.65 -1.94
N ASN A 194 -7.10 0.71 -1.06
CA ASN A 194 -8.09 0.10 -0.18
C ASN A 194 -7.47 0.03 1.24
N PRO A 195 -7.62 1.09 2.02
CA PRO A 195 -7.06 1.14 3.36
C PRO A 195 -7.58 -0.04 4.24
N PRO A 196 -6.79 -0.48 5.21
CA PRO A 196 -5.52 0.12 5.63
C PRO A 196 -4.30 -0.31 4.80
N SER A 197 -4.33 -1.51 4.19
CA SER A 197 -3.13 -2.21 3.73
C SER A 197 -2.79 -2.04 2.25
N VAL A 198 -3.79 -1.81 1.40
CA VAL A 198 -3.56 -1.67 -0.04
C VAL A 198 -3.30 -0.21 -0.40
N PRO A 199 -2.09 0.12 -0.91
CA PRO A 199 -1.72 1.50 -1.12
C PRO A 199 -2.46 2.14 -2.28
N TYR A 200 -2.57 3.41 -2.18
CA TYR A 200 -2.97 4.37 -3.17
C TYR A 200 -1.90 4.54 -4.26
N LEU A 201 -2.30 4.50 -5.52
CA LEU A 201 -1.42 4.56 -6.68
C LEU A 201 -1.56 5.88 -7.47
N ALA A 202 -2.77 6.46 -7.45
CA ALA A 202 -3.08 7.63 -8.25
C ALA A 202 -2.14 8.81 -7.95
N GLY A 203 -1.54 9.37 -9.00
CA GLY A 203 -0.62 10.50 -8.86
C GLY A 203 0.73 10.18 -8.21
N GLN A 204 1.04 8.90 -7.98
CA GLN A 204 2.39 8.49 -7.62
C GLN A 204 3.30 8.59 -8.86
N TYR A 205 4.59 8.76 -8.67
CA TYR A 205 5.54 8.89 -9.77
C TYR A 205 5.71 7.59 -10.54
N ALA A 206 5.64 7.66 -11.88
CA ALA A 206 5.74 6.51 -12.76
C ALA A 206 7.05 5.73 -12.55
N ASN A 207 8.19 6.43 -12.52
CA ASN A 207 9.49 5.80 -12.31
C ASN A 207 9.58 5.07 -10.95
N TYR A 208 8.97 5.64 -9.90
CA TYR A 208 8.91 4.96 -8.61
C TYR A 208 8.08 3.69 -8.68
N MET A 209 6.88 3.74 -9.26
CA MET A 209 6.00 2.57 -9.36
C MET A 209 6.62 1.48 -10.23
N THR A 210 7.20 1.85 -11.38
CA THR A 210 7.92 0.92 -12.26
C THR A 210 9.03 0.21 -11.48
N HIS A 211 9.86 0.96 -10.79
CA HIS A 211 10.94 0.38 -9.99
C HIS A 211 10.44 -0.53 -8.87
N GLN A 212 9.30 -0.20 -8.23
CA GLN A 212 8.74 -1.10 -7.21
C GLN A 212 8.24 -2.42 -7.82
N LEU A 213 7.64 -2.39 -9.01
CA LEU A 213 7.22 -3.61 -9.72
C LEU A 213 8.44 -4.45 -10.15
N GLU A 214 9.51 -3.83 -10.61
CA GLU A 214 10.77 -4.51 -10.93
C GLU A 214 11.35 -5.20 -9.69
N LEU A 215 11.41 -4.53 -8.55
CA LEU A 215 11.92 -5.11 -7.29
C LEU A 215 11.10 -6.32 -6.84
N TRP A 216 9.78 -6.32 -7.03
CA TRP A 216 8.95 -7.50 -6.76
C TRP A 216 9.21 -8.62 -7.75
N ALA A 217 9.30 -8.33 -9.06
CA ALA A 217 9.59 -9.33 -10.08
C ALA A 217 10.97 -9.97 -9.91
N GLU A 218 11.93 -9.23 -9.37
CA GLU A 218 13.28 -9.69 -9.07
C GLU A 218 13.40 -10.41 -7.71
N GLY A 219 12.34 -10.45 -6.91
CA GLY A 219 12.35 -11.02 -5.56
C GLY A 219 13.19 -10.23 -4.55
N VAL A 220 13.57 -8.99 -4.87
CA VAL A 220 14.30 -8.09 -3.96
C VAL A 220 13.33 -7.46 -2.95
N ARG A 221 12.10 -7.24 -3.35
CA ARG A 221 11.00 -6.80 -2.51
C ARG A 221 9.98 -7.92 -2.42
N ASP A 222 9.72 -8.43 -1.21
CA ASP A 222 8.79 -9.52 -0.93
C ASP A 222 7.93 -9.27 0.33
N ASN A 223 7.80 -8.00 0.72
CA ASN A 223 7.09 -7.59 1.93
C ASN A 223 5.57 -7.46 1.75
N ASP A 224 5.03 -8.00 0.68
CA ASP A 224 3.60 -8.02 0.38
C ASP A 224 2.93 -9.27 0.96
N ALA A 225 1.74 -9.07 1.52
CA ALA A 225 0.96 -10.17 2.09
C ALA A 225 0.66 -11.24 1.02
N MET A 226 0.89 -12.50 1.38
CA MET A 226 0.61 -13.67 0.53
C MET A 226 1.32 -13.65 -0.84
N ASN A 227 2.38 -12.87 -1.00
CA ASN A 227 3.14 -12.69 -2.24
C ASN A 227 2.25 -12.25 -3.42
N VAL A 228 1.22 -11.45 -3.16
CA VAL A 228 0.25 -11.04 -4.20
C VAL A 228 0.94 -10.17 -5.25
N MET A 229 1.67 -9.12 -4.81
CA MET A 229 2.34 -8.22 -5.74
C MET A 229 3.53 -8.88 -6.44
N SER A 230 4.30 -9.72 -5.74
CA SER A 230 5.37 -10.50 -6.32
C SER A 230 4.85 -11.41 -7.44
N SER A 231 3.76 -12.18 -7.15
CA SER A 231 3.12 -13.06 -8.14
C SER A 231 2.53 -12.32 -9.34
N ILE A 232 2.11 -11.07 -9.19
CA ILE A 232 1.60 -10.23 -10.28
C ILE A 232 2.78 -9.69 -11.09
N ALA A 233 3.79 -9.12 -10.42
CA ALA A 233 4.93 -8.49 -11.06
C ALA A 233 5.76 -9.47 -11.90
N GLU A 234 5.94 -10.71 -11.45
CA GLU A 234 6.61 -11.78 -12.20
C GLU A 234 5.96 -12.08 -13.57
N LYS A 235 4.67 -11.78 -13.72
CA LYS A 235 3.92 -11.99 -14.98
C LYS A 235 3.95 -10.77 -15.90
N MET A 236 4.46 -9.65 -15.42
CA MET A 236 4.50 -8.39 -16.16
C MET A 236 5.79 -8.26 -16.96
N SER A 237 5.71 -7.80 -18.19
CA SER A 237 6.88 -7.32 -18.93
C SER A 237 7.29 -5.93 -18.44
N SER A 238 8.51 -5.50 -18.76
CA SER A 238 8.96 -4.14 -18.46
C SER A 238 8.07 -3.08 -19.11
N GLU A 239 7.49 -3.38 -20.28
CA GLU A 239 6.52 -2.51 -20.94
C GLU A 239 5.22 -2.41 -20.17
N ASP A 240 4.70 -3.52 -19.63
CA ASP A 240 3.50 -3.52 -18.78
C ASP A 240 3.70 -2.69 -17.51
N MET A 241 4.85 -2.89 -16.84
CA MET A 241 5.20 -2.15 -15.63
C MET A 241 5.28 -0.65 -15.90
N ARG A 242 5.90 -0.27 -17.02
CA ARG A 242 5.97 1.12 -17.45
C ARG A 242 4.58 1.66 -17.80
N ALA A 243 3.79 0.93 -18.59
CA ALA A 243 2.47 1.35 -19.04
C ALA A 243 1.52 1.64 -17.87
N VAL A 244 1.40 0.68 -16.92
CA VAL A 244 0.51 0.85 -15.77
C VAL A 244 0.99 1.95 -14.83
N SER A 245 2.30 2.11 -14.68
CA SER A 245 2.88 3.17 -13.85
C SER A 245 2.63 4.55 -14.45
N GLU A 246 2.80 4.72 -15.76
CA GLU A 246 2.51 5.95 -16.46
C GLU A 246 1.02 6.30 -16.43
N TYR A 247 0.16 5.30 -16.50
CA TYR A 247 -1.28 5.49 -16.36
C TYR A 247 -1.63 6.03 -14.97
N TYR A 248 -1.25 5.33 -13.90
CA TYR A 248 -1.60 5.75 -12.52
C TYR A 248 -0.92 7.06 -12.11
N ALA A 249 0.25 7.37 -12.64
CA ALA A 249 0.88 8.68 -12.41
C ALA A 249 0.02 9.85 -12.92
N ARG A 250 -0.84 9.62 -13.90
CA ARG A 250 -1.74 10.61 -14.51
C ARG A 250 -3.16 10.57 -13.98
N VAL A 251 -3.55 9.52 -13.28
CA VAL A 251 -4.88 9.44 -12.67
C VAL A 251 -5.03 10.49 -11.58
N ARG A 252 -6.15 11.20 -11.63
CA ARG A 252 -6.59 12.16 -10.61
C ARG A 252 -7.97 11.75 -10.14
N PRO A 253 -8.10 11.28 -8.90
CA PRO A 253 -9.39 10.89 -8.36
C PRO A 253 -10.33 12.09 -8.28
N ALA A 254 -11.61 11.86 -8.54
CA ALA A 254 -12.63 12.88 -8.36
C ALA A 254 -12.68 13.32 -6.88
N GLY A 255 -12.57 14.60 -6.63
CA GLY A 255 -12.54 15.19 -5.28
C GLY A 255 -11.14 15.47 -4.73
N ALA A 256 -10.07 14.94 -5.34
CA ALA A 256 -8.71 15.31 -4.97
C ALA A 256 -8.34 16.66 -5.61
N GLY A 257 -8.63 17.76 -4.91
CA GLY A 257 -8.20 19.10 -5.34
C GLY A 257 -8.88 19.65 -6.59
N ALA A 258 -10.11 19.24 -6.90
CA ALA A 258 -10.86 19.75 -8.04
C ALA A 258 -11.50 21.11 -7.75
N GLU A 259 -10.71 22.15 -7.53
CA GLU A 259 -11.03 23.44 -8.14
C GLU A 259 -10.47 23.43 -9.57
N VAL A 260 -11.11 22.70 -10.45
CA VAL A 260 -11.01 23.00 -11.87
C VAL A 260 -11.78 24.31 -12.04
N ALA A 261 -11.05 25.41 -12.04
CA ALA A 261 -11.55 26.67 -12.56
C ALA A 261 -11.86 26.43 -14.05
N VAL A 262 -13.09 26.02 -14.34
CA VAL A 262 -13.64 26.09 -15.68
C VAL A 262 -13.93 27.56 -15.91
N ASN A 263 -12.90 28.32 -16.30
CA ASN A 263 -13.09 29.58 -16.98
C ASN A 263 -13.65 29.25 -18.37
N VAL A 264 -14.93 29.01 -18.42
CA VAL A 264 -15.67 29.12 -19.68
C VAL A 264 -15.93 30.59 -19.88
N ASP A 265 -15.03 31.26 -20.60
CA ASP A 265 -15.31 32.56 -21.15
C ASP A 265 -16.41 32.39 -22.23
N MET A 266 -17.67 32.53 -21.78
CA MET A 266 -18.83 32.57 -22.67
C MET A 266 -19.10 34.01 -23.06
N THR A 267 -18.18 34.67 -23.73
CA THR A 267 -18.50 35.83 -24.54
C THR A 267 -19.16 35.34 -25.81
N VAL A 268 -20.47 35.26 -25.77
CA VAL A 268 -21.26 35.16 -26.99
C VAL A 268 -21.32 36.58 -27.59
N ASP A 269 -20.49 36.82 -28.61
CA ASP A 269 -20.68 37.99 -29.47
C ASP A 269 -22.00 37.82 -30.20
N THR A 270 -22.99 38.64 -29.81
CA THR A 270 -24.22 38.84 -30.59
C THR A 270 -23.96 40.01 -31.54
N GLU A 271 -23.70 39.69 -32.79
CA GLU A 271 -24.05 40.57 -33.92
C GLU A 271 -25.28 40.07 -34.66
#